data_c345223e97e7ef4de8628e7e27c2b49b
#
_entry.id   c345223e97e7ef4de8628e7e27c2b49b
#
_cell.length_a   1.000
_cell.length_b   1.000
_cell.length_c   1.000
_cell.angle_alpha   90.00
_cell.angle_beta   90.00
_cell.angle_gamma   90.00
#
_symmetry.space_group_name_H-M   'P 1'
#
loop_
_entity.id
_entity.type
_entity.pdbx_description
1 polymer ?
#
loop_
_entity_poly.entity_id
_entity_poly.type
_entity_poly.pdbx_seq_one_letter_code
_entity_poly.pdbx_strand_id
1 'polypeptide(L)'
;MGYLIFGAFFLFLLIGVPIGLSIGLAALVVFLQAGIPLQMVPQTLFEGNNSFSLVAVPFFILAGDVLARGGISERIVAFAESCLGRIRGGLSIVSVLASMFIAAISGSGAATTAAVGASLLPELEERKYDVDFSAALIASAGTIGVVIPPSVPMVLYAVIAGESVAKLFLGGFIPGTLMGLGLILWAIYIAKKRNYPAGKKYSAKEVWHKFVTALWGLMCPGIILGGIFSGIFTPSEAAAVAVLYTLLVAIFVYKALDFKHFYKLVVGSGVTSALVMFIIATSKVFGWGLAFYQIPQAIAGAMLSVTGNDAFLVYLMIDVIILIAGMFMETASALIILTPIFLPAIIGVGGNLVHFGVVLTVGLAIGMATPPVAINIYVASAITGLPMGKITKPIIPMVLILCAVFFLITYVPGLVLLLPGY
;
A
#
# COMPACT_ATOMS: atom_id res chain seq x y z
N MET A 1 -5.41 31.91 -7.33
CA MET A 1 -5.33 31.22 -6.03
C MET A 1 -4.75 29.79 -6.13
N GLY A 2 -5.03 29.02 -7.18
CA GLY A 2 -4.41 27.69 -7.36
C GLY A 2 -2.88 27.74 -7.34
N TYR A 3 -2.28 28.69 -8.03
CA TYR A 3 -0.80 28.87 -8.01
C TYR A 3 -0.25 29.19 -6.60
N LEU A 4 -1.03 29.86 -5.76
CA LEU A 4 -0.60 30.19 -4.41
C LEU A 4 -0.59 28.96 -3.51
N ILE A 5 -1.65 28.16 -3.51
CA ILE A 5 -1.76 26.99 -2.64
C ILE A 5 -0.74 25.91 -3.03
N PHE A 6 -0.60 25.61 -4.33
CA PHE A 6 0.41 24.67 -4.79
C PHE A 6 1.82 25.25 -4.70
N GLY A 7 2.01 26.53 -5.00
CA GLY A 7 3.31 27.21 -4.84
C GLY A 7 3.80 27.21 -3.40
N ALA A 8 2.92 27.53 -2.45
CA ALA A 8 3.25 27.44 -1.02
C ALA A 8 3.53 25.99 -0.57
N PHE A 9 2.74 25.03 -1.03
CA PHE A 9 2.95 23.61 -0.74
C PHE A 9 4.33 23.13 -1.21
N PHE A 10 4.66 23.36 -2.49
CA PHE A 10 5.96 22.95 -3.02
C PHE A 10 7.12 23.74 -2.41
N LEU A 11 6.94 25.03 -2.11
CA LEU A 11 7.96 25.83 -1.42
C LEU A 11 8.31 25.22 -0.06
N PHE A 12 7.31 24.92 0.78
CA PHE A 12 7.54 24.32 2.09
C PHE A 12 8.18 22.95 1.96
N LEU A 13 7.78 22.16 0.98
CA LEU A 13 8.36 20.83 0.74
C LEU A 13 9.83 20.92 0.31
N LEU A 14 10.18 21.88 -0.58
CA LEU A 14 11.56 22.08 -1.06
C LEU A 14 12.51 22.57 0.02
N ILE A 15 12.04 23.35 1.00
CA ILE A 15 12.84 23.78 2.16
C ILE A 15 12.91 22.71 3.25
N GLY A 16 12.37 21.50 3.01
CA GLY A 16 12.49 20.36 3.90
C GLY A 16 11.44 20.26 4.99
N VAL A 17 10.33 21.00 4.92
CA VAL A 17 9.22 20.88 5.87
C VAL A 17 8.51 19.53 5.64
N PRO A 18 8.21 18.74 6.71
CA PRO A 18 7.47 17.50 6.57
C PRO A 18 6.14 17.67 5.83
N ILE A 19 5.76 16.69 5.00
CA ILE A 19 4.64 16.80 4.08
C ILE A 19 3.32 17.18 4.75
N GLY A 20 3.00 16.59 5.90
CA GLY A 20 1.77 16.93 6.64
C GLY A 20 1.72 18.39 7.10
N LEU A 21 2.86 18.94 7.52
CA LEU A 21 2.98 20.37 7.86
C LEU A 21 2.92 21.24 6.60
N SER A 22 3.58 20.84 5.50
CA SER A 22 3.58 21.58 4.24
C SER A 22 2.16 21.75 3.68
N ILE A 23 1.34 20.68 3.77
CA ILE A 23 -0.07 20.71 3.39
C ILE A 23 -0.85 21.71 4.27
N GLY A 24 -0.70 21.61 5.59
CA GLY A 24 -1.41 22.48 6.55
C GLY A 24 -1.01 23.94 6.43
N LEU A 25 0.30 24.23 6.30
CA LEU A 25 0.82 25.58 6.14
C LEU A 25 0.40 26.21 4.81
N ALA A 26 0.39 25.44 3.71
CA ALA A 26 -0.09 25.92 2.42
C ALA A 26 -1.57 26.31 2.47
N ALA A 27 -2.39 25.51 3.15
CA ALA A 27 -3.78 25.84 3.38
C ALA A 27 -3.93 27.12 4.26
N LEU A 28 -3.14 27.23 5.32
CA LEU A 28 -3.14 28.40 6.20
C LEU A 28 -2.80 29.69 5.46
N VAL A 29 -1.79 29.68 4.56
CA VAL A 29 -1.44 30.83 3.69
C VAL A 29 -2.65 31.28 2.88
N VAL A 30 -3.41 30.33 2.30
CA VAL A 30 -4.62 30.64 1.52
C VAL A 30 -5.72 31.22 2.39
N PHE A 31 -5.94 30.68 3.61
CA PHE A 31 -6.95 31.18 4.56
C PHE A 31 -6.64 32.62 4.96
N LEU A 32 -5.37 32.91 5.28
CA LEU A 32 -4.93 34.26 5.64
C LEU A 32 -5.13 35.26 4.52
N GLN A 33 -4.76 34.89 3.29
CA GLN A 33 -4.88 35.78 2.13
C GLN A 33 -6.35 35.99 1.72
N ALA A 34 -7.18 34.97 1.90
CA ALA A 34 -8.61 35.06 1.57
C ALA A 34 -9.45 35.78 2.65
N GLY A 35 -8.85 36.12 3.79
CA GLY A 35 -9.59 36.70 4.92
C GLY A 35 -10.56 35.71 5.58
N ILE A 36 -10.31 34.40 5.43
CA ILE A 36 -11.14 33.34 6.00
C ILE A 36 -10.86 33.26 7.52
N PRO A 37 -11.88 33.20 8.37
CA PRO A 37 -11.69 33.12 9.82
C PRO A 37 -10.82 31.93 10.21
N LEU A 38 -9.70 32.17 10.92
CA LEU A 38 -8.76 31.14 11.32
C LEU A 38 -9.38 30.07 12.24
N GLN A 39 -10.54 30.36 12.86
CA GLN A 39 -11.32 29.40 13.65
C GLN A 39 -11.79 28.20 12.82
N MET A 40 -11.92 28.34 11.51
CA MET A 40 -12.23 27.22 10.60
C MET A 40 -11.11 26.18 10.50
N VAL A 41 -9.86 26.58 10.73
CA VAL A 41 -8.73 25.65 10.63
C VAL A 41 -8.81 24.52 11.67
N PRO A 42 -8.86 24.80 13.00
CA PRO A 42 -9.00 23.74 13.99
C PRO A 42 -10.30 22.95 13.86
N GLN A 43 -11.39 23.59 13.45
CA GLN A 43 -12.67 22.93 13.21
C GLN A 43 -12.53 21.91 12.08
N THR A 44 -11.98 22.30 10.94
CA THR A 44 -11.79 21.41 9.77
C THR A 44 -10.74 20.33 10.04
N LEU A 45 -9.69 20.62 10.84
CA LEU A 45 -8.72 19.60 11.29
C LEU A 45 -9.42 18.50 12.10
N PHE A 46 -10.29 18.90 13.02
CA PHE A 46 -11.06 17.94 13.83
C PHE A 46 -12.03 17.13 12.98
N GLU A 47 -12.79 17.78 12.11
CA GLU A 47 -13.72 17.12 11.18
C GLU A 47 -13.01 16.12 10.26
N GLY A 48 -11.78 16.42 9.85
CA GLY A 48 -10.97 15.54 9.00
C GLY A 48 -10.73 14.16 9.60
N ASN A 49 -10.62 14.08 10.93
CA ASN A 49 -10.41 12.85 11.68
C ASN A 49 -11.68 12.26 12.28
N ASN A 50 -12.78 13.00 12.27
CA ASN A 50 -14.05 12.58 12.86
C ASN A 50 -14.84 11.67 11.92
N SER A 51 -14.26 10.52 11.55
CA SER A 51 -14.91 9.49 10.74
C SER A 51 -14.69 8.13 11.37
N PHE A 52 -15.78 7.38 11.58
CA PHE A 52 -15.71 6.04 12.15
C PHE A 52 -14.83 5.08 11.31
N SER A 53 -14.87 5.20 9.99
CA SER A 53 -14.05 4.37 9.11
C SER A 53 -12.55 4.60 9.29
N LEU A 54 -12.13 5.80 9.68
CA LEU A 54 -10.72 6.12 9.92
C LEU A 54 -10.14 5.43 11.16
N VAL A 55 -10.98 5.00 12.11
CA VAL A 55 -10.54 4.21 13.26
C VAL A 55 -9.91 2.88 12.84
N ALA A 56 -10.29 2.35 11.66
CA ALA A 56 -9.65 1.16 11.09
C ALA A 56 -8.14 1.34 10.84
N VAL A 57 -7.70 2.55 10.52
CA VAL A 57 -6.29 2.83 10.12
C VAL A 57 -5.31 2.53 11.25
N PRO A 58 -5.42 3.10 12.46
CA PRO A 58 -4.54 2.77 13.58
C PRO A 58 -4.54 1.28 13.94
N PHE A 59 -5.70 0.65 13.88
CA PHE A 59 -5.80 -0.78 14.21
C PHE A 59 -5.15 -1.66 13.14
N PHE A 60 -5.31 -1.38 11.84
CA PHE A 60 -4.62 -2.14 10.80
C PHE A 60 -3.10 -1.92 10.85
N ILE A 61 -2.63 -0.71 11.16
CA ILE A 61 -1.20 -0.44 11.37
C ILE A 61 -0.67 -1.29 12.52
N LEU A 62 -1.37 -1.29 13.67
CA LEU A 62 -0.97 -2.08 14.83
C LEU A 62 -1.02 -3.58 14.55
N ALA A 63 -2.07 -4.09 13.90
CA ALA A 63 -2.18 -5.50 13.53
C ALA A 63 -1.03 -5.94 12.59
N GLY A 64 -0.70 -5.09 11.60
CA GLY A 64 0.42 -5.32 10.68
C GLY A 64 1.77 -5.35 11.39
N ASP A 65 2.02 -4.45 12.33
CA ASP A 65 3.25 -4.41 13.13
C ASP A 65 3.37 -5.62 14.07
N VAL A 66 2.25 -6.04 14.71
CA VAL A 66 2.19 -7.26 15.52
C VAL A 66 2.52 -8.48 14.67
N LEU A 67 1.98 -8.55 13.46
CA LEU A 67 2.22 -9.65 12.55
C LEU A 67 3.68 -9.72 12.10
N ALA A 68 4.26 -8.59 11.75
CA ALA A 68 5.63 -8.51 11.27
C ALA A 68 6.64 -8.92 12.36
N ARG A 69 6.37 -8.58 13.63
CA ARG A 69 7.30 -8.82 14.75
C ARG A 69 6.87 -9.95 15.68
N GLY A 70 5.63 -10.42 15.58
CA GLY A 70 5.05 -11.48 16.40
C GLY A 70 5.35 -12.91 15.93
N GLY A 71 6.31 -13.09 15.01
CA GLY A 71 6.72 -14.40 14.50
C GLY A 71 5.71 -15.05 13.53
N ILE A 72 4.66 -14.33 13.13
CA ILE A 72 3.64 -14.82 12.21
C ILE A 72 4.21 -14.89 10.78
N SER A 73 4.91 -13.85 10.35
CA SER A 73 5.50 -13.75 9.01
C SER A 73 6.49 -14.87 8.73
N GLU A 74 7.36 -15.20 9.69
CA GLU A 74 8.36 -16.28 9.58
C GLU A 74 7.70 -17.65 9.31
N ARG A 75 6.56 -17.91 9.95
CA ARG A 75 5.84 -19.18 9.79
C ARG A 75 5.12 -19.28 8.46
N ILE A 76 4.56 -18.18 7.97
CA ILE A 76 3.95 -18.09 6.64
C ILE A 76 5.02 -18.31 5.57
N VAL A 77 6.17 -17.67 5.69
CA VAL A 77 7.33 -17.84 4.80
C VAL A 77 7.80 -19.31 4.82
N ALA A 78 7.99 -19.89 6.01
CA ALA A 78 8.43 -21.28 6.14
C ALA A 78 7.44 -22.29 5.55
N PHE A 79 6.14 -22.01 5.65
CA PHE A 79 5.11 -22.85 4.99
C PHE A 79 5.19 -22.70 3.47
N ALA A 80 5.22 -21.48 2.94
CA ALA A 80 5.34 -21.23 1.51
C ALA A 80 6.59 -21.88 0.92
N GLU A 81 7.75 -21.81 1.62
CA GLU A 81 8.98 -22.49 1.25
C GLU A 81 8.80 -24.01 1.22
N SER A 82 8.12 -24.60 2.19
CA SER A 82 7.91 -26.05 2.22
C SER A 82 7.09 -26.57 1.04
N CYS A 83 6.19 -25.73 0.49
CA CYS A 83 5.38 -26.08 -0.67
C CYS A 83 6.16 -25.96 -1.99
N LEU A 84 6.95 -24.89 -2.14
CA LEU A 84 7.54 -24.49 -3.42
C LEU A 84 9.06 -24.54 -3.46
N GLY A 85 9.73 -24.73 -2.34
CA GLY A 85 11.19 -24.72 -2.25
C GLY A 85 11.87 -25.79 -3.15
N ARG A 86 11.16 -26.87 -3.47
CA ARG A 86 11.64 -27.94 -4.37
C ARG A 86 11.89 -27.48 -5.81
N ILE A 87 11.24 -26.42 -6.27
CA ILE A 87 11.32 -25.93 -7.64
C ILE A 87 12.62 -25.14 -7.81
N ARG A 88 13.24 -25.19 -8.99
CA ARG A 88 14.37 -24.30 -9.32
C ARG A 88 13.94 -22.85 -9.21
N GLY A 89 14.69 -22.04 -8.46
CA GLY A 89 14.28 -20.67 -8.14
C GLY A 89 13.10 -20.57 -7.21
N GLY A 90 12.75 -21.66 -6.50
CA GLY A 90 11.57 -21.73 -5.63
C GLY A 90 11.54 -20.64 -4.56
N LEU A 91 12.69 -20.25 -4.00
CA LEU A 91 12.74 -19.16 -3.00
C LEU A 91 12.34 -17.80 -3.58
N SER A 92 12.65 -17.50 -4.85
CA SER A 92 12.17 -16.26 -5.48
C SER A 92 10.65 -16.27 -5.64
N ILE A 93 10.05 -17.42 -5.97
CA ILE A 93 8.58 -17.59 -6.04
C ILE A 93 7.98 -17.43 -4.63
N VAL A 94 8.59 -18.07 -3.64
CA VAL A 94 8.20 -17.98 -2.23
C VAL A 94 8.23 -16.54 -1.74
N SER A 95 9.24 -15.74 -2.13
CA SER A 95 9.34 -14.33 -1.76
C SER A 95 8.11 -13.54 -2.21
N VAL A 96 7.63 -13.76 -3.44
CA VAL A 96 6.45 -13.06 -3.95
C VAL A 96 5.17 -13.57 -3.27
N LEU A 97 4.99 -14.88 -3.15
CA LEU A 97 3.82 -15.46 -2.49
C LEU A 97 3.74 -15.08 -1.02
N ALA A 98 4.86 -15.12 -0.30
CA ALA A 98 4.91 -14.67 1.09
C ALA A 98 4.55 -13.19 1.19
N SER A 99 5.02 -12.34 0.24
CA SER A 99 4.63 -10.94 0.18
C SER A 99 3.12 -10.78 -0.03
N MET A 100 2.50 -11.58 -0.91
CA MET A 100 1.05 -11.56 -1.12
C MET A 100 0.26 -11.95 0.15
N PHE A 101 0.69 -12.99 0.86
CA PHE A 101 0.05 -13.40 2.11
C PHE A 101 0.23 -12.38 3.24
N ILE A 102 1.45 -11.83 3.38
CA ILE A 102 1.72 -10.81 4.40
C ILE A 102 1.01 -9.50 4.04
N ALA A 103 0.91 -9.16 2.75
CA ALA A 103 0.10 -8.05 2.25
C ALA A 103 -1.34 -8.11 2.77
N ALA A 104 -1.96 -9.29 2.68
CA ALA A 104 -3.35 -9.53 3.13
C ALA A 104 -3.56 -9.34 4.66
N ILE A 105 -2.55 -8.88 5.38
CA ILE A 105 -2.64 -8.61 6.82
C ILE A 105 -2.04 -7.25 7.18
N SER A 106 -0.89 -6.89 6.56
CA SER A 106 -0.12 -5.70 6.93
C SER A 106 -0.73 -4.39 6.40
N GLY A 107 -1.38 -4.43 5.25
CA GLY A 107 -1.90 -3.24 4.58
C GLY A 107 -0.84 -2.18 4.21
N SER A 108 0.46 -2.53 4.27
CA SER A 108 1.59 -1.63 4.08
C SER A 108 2.69 -2.26 3.24
N GLY A 109 3.14 -1.56 2.20
CA GLY A 109 4.21 -2.04 1.32
C GLY A 109 5.57 -2.13 2.01
N ALA A 110 5.93 -1.12 2.80
CA ALA A 110 7.17 -1.09 3.55
C ALA A 110 7.23 -2.20 4.62
N ALA A 111 6.13 -2.41 5.35
CA ALA A 111 6.04 -3.47 6.35
C ALA A 111 6.13 -4.86 5.69
N THR A 112 5.47 -5.06 4.56
CA THR A 112 5.57 -6.31 3.78
C THR A 112 6.99 -6.56 3.30
N THR A 113 7.65 -5.55 2.73
CA THR A 113 9.06 -5.64 2.30
C THR A 113 9.98 -5.97 3.48
N ALA A 114 9.78 -5.33 4.62
CA ALA A 114 10.59 -5.57 5.82
C ALA A 114 10.42 -6.99 6.35
N ALA A 115 9.17 -7.47 6.49
CA ALA A 115 8.87 -8.79 7.03
C ALA A 115 9.41 -9.93 6.15
N VAL A 116 9.15 -9.86 4.84
CA VAL A 116 9.65 -10.86 3.88
C VAL A 116 11.15 -10.76 3.70
N GLY A 117 11.67 -9.52 3.61
CA GLY A 117 13.11 -9.27 3.43
C GLY A 117 13.92 -9.80 4.59
N ALA A 118 13.53 -9.48 5.83
CA ALA A 118 14.22 -9.96 7.02
C ALA A 118 14.25 -11.49 7.12
N SER A 119 13.18 -12.16 6.66
CA SER A 119 13.08 -13.62 6.73
C SER A 119 13.83 -14.33 5.59
N LEU A 120 13.77 -13.80 4.35
CA LEU A 120 14.23 -14.53 3.18
C LEU A 120 15.55 -14.05 2.57
N LEU A 121 15.93 -12.76 2.71
CA LEU A 121 17.17 -12.27 2.10
C LEU A 121 18.42 -12.98 2.60
N PRO A 122 18.59 -13.26 3.91
CA PRO A 122 19.74 -14.01 4.39
C PRO A 122 19.80 -15.44 3.81
N GLU A 123 18.65 -16.11 3.71
CA GLU A 123 18.57 -17.46 3.16
C GLU A 123 18.82 -17.50 1.65
N LEU A 124 18.31 -16.50 0.90
CA LEU A 124 18.59 -16.36 -0.54
C LEU A 124 20.08 -16.16 -0.80
N GLU A 125 20.75 -15.34 0.02
CA GLU A 125 22.20 -15.12 -0.06
C GLU A 125 22.98 -16.41 0.24
N GLU A 126 22.66 -17.11 1.34
CA GLU A 126 23.28 -18.39 1.71
C GLU A 126 23.14 -19.43 0.60
N ARG A 127 22.01 -19.45 -0.08
CA ARG A 127 21.74 -20.36 -1.20
C ARG A 127 22.23 -19.83 -2.55
N LYS A 128 23.08 -18.81 -2.57
CA LYS A 128 23.75 -18.25 -3.77
C LYS A 128 22.79 -17.71 -4.82
N TYR A 129 21.68 -17.10 -4.38
CA TYR A 129 20.90 -16.23 -5.25
C TYR A 129 21.55 -14.85 -5.31
N ASP A 130 21.39 -14.16 -6.42
CA ASP A 130 21.89 -12.78 -6.54
C ASP A 130 21.14 -11.88 -5.57
N VAL A 131 21.85 -11.28 -4.62
CA VAL A 131 21.26 -10.48 -3.54
C VAL A 131 20.59 -9.21 -4.08
N ASP A 132 21.16 -8.60 -5.11
CA ASP A 132 20.61 -7.41 -5.78
C ASP A 132 19.26 -7.71 -6.45
N PHE A 133 19.15 -8.83 -7.16
CA PHE A 133 17.90 -9.30 -7.76
C PHE A 133 16.88 -9.69 -6.70
N SER A 134 17.29 -10.40 -5.66
CA SER A 134 16.41 -10.84 -4.57
C SER A 134 15.85 -9.65 -3.79
N ALA A 135 16.67 -8.66 -3.48
CA ALA A 135 16.26 -7.41 -2.85
C ALA A 135 15.27 -6.63 -3.73
N ALA A 136 15.55 -6.53 -5.05
CA ALA A 136 14.67 -5.88 -6.01
C ALA A 136 13.31 -6.60 -6.12
N LEU A 137 13.30 -7.94 -6.14
CA LEU A 137 12.08 -8.74 -6.23
C LEU A 137 11.21 -8.55 -4.98
N ILE A 138 11.80 -8.59 -3.79
CA ILE A 138 11.08 -8.40 -2.52
C ILE A 138 10.57 -6.96 -2.40
N ALA A 139 11.36 -5.95 -2.80
CA ALA A 139 10.92 -4.56 -2.83
C ALA A 139 9.74 -4.35 -3.79
N SER A 140 9.77 -4.98 -4.97
CA SER A 140 8.68 -4.94 -5.94
C SER A 140 7.44 -5.68 -5.42
N ALA A 141 7.62 -6.88 -4.85
CA ALA A 141 6.53 -7.65 -4.27
C ALA A 141 5.89 -6.94 -3.06
N GLY A 142 6.67 -6.12 -2.33
CA GLY A 142 6.17 -5.28 -1.26
C GLY A 142 5.11 -4.27 -1.71
N THR A 143 5.11 -3.83 -2.98
CA THR A 143 4.07 -2.92 -3.50
C THR A 143 2.67 -3.54 -3.41
N ILE A 144 2.57 -4.87 -3.48
CA ILE A 144 1.33 -5.61 -3.34
C ILE A 144 0.71 -5.39 -1.93
N GLY A 145 1.55 -5.04 -0.94
CA GLY A 145 1.18 -4.81 0.46
C GLY A 145 0.14 -3.72 0.70
N VAL A 146 -0.04 -2.80 -0.25
CA VAL A 146 -1.10 -1.77 -0.18
C VAL A 146 -2.25 -2.03 -1.15
N VAL A 147 -2.20 -3.12 -1.92
CA VAL A 147 -3.21 -3.45 -2.94
C VAL A 147 -4.09 -4.62 -2.52
N ILE A 148 -3.48 -5.73 -2.06
CA ILE A 148 -4.26 -6.85 -1.50
C ILE A 148 -4.86 -6.43 -0.17
N PRO A 149 -6.20 -6.61 0.03
CA PRO A 149 -6.85 -6.20 1.27
C PRO A 149 -6.44 -7.04 2.51
N PRO A 150 -6.52 -6.43 3.71
CA PRO A 150 -6.90 -5.04 3.99
C PRO A 150 -5.81 -4.03 3.60
N SER A 151 -6.22 -2.87 3.10
CA SER A 151 -5.34 -1.82 2.61
C SER A 151 -5.64 -0.50 3.29
N VAL A 152 -4.67 0.08 3.99
CA VAL A 152 -4.81 1.39 4.62
C VAL A 152 -5.10 2.48 3.58
N PRO A 153 -4.38 2.59 2.45
CA PRO A 153 -4.69 3.58 1.41
C PRO A 153 -6.12 3.46 0.85
N MET A 154 -6.65 2.24 0.68
CA MET A 154 -8.03 2.07 0.21
C MET A 154 -9.06 2.54 1.23
N VAL A 155 -8.80 2.38 2.54
CA VAL A 155 -9.66 2.96 3.59
C VAL A 155 -9.66 4.49 3.51
N LEU A 156 -8.47 5.10 3.32
CA LEU A 156 -8.34 6.54 3.17
C LEU A 156 -9.09 7.06 1.94
N TYR A 157 -8.94 6.39 0.79
CA TYR A 157 -9.67 6.72 -0.41
C TYR A 157 -11.19 6.64 -0.19
N ALA A 158 -11.67 5.55 0.42
CA ALA A 158 -13.09 5.36 0.71
C ALA A 158 -13.70 6.54 1.47
N VAL A 159 -13.00 7.02 2.51
CA VAL A 159 -13.46 8.15 3.33
C VAL A 159 -13.49 9.46 2.53
N ILE A 160 -12.49 9.70 1.68
CA ILE A 160 -12.37 10.93 0.89
C ILE A 160 -13.40 10.95 -0.25
N ALA A 161 -13.55 9.82 -0.95
CA ALA A 161 -14.44 9.68 -2.09
C ALA A 161 -15.90 9.38 -1.71
N GLY A 162 -16.18 9.05 -0.44
CA GLY A 162 -17.51 8.65 0.02
C GLY A 162 -17.90 7.24 -0.45
N GLU A 163 -16.91 6.37 -0.69
CA GLU A 163 -17.11 5.03 -1.23
C GLU A 163 -17.06 3.93 -0.17
N SER A 164 -17.53 2.74 -0.53
CA SER A 164 -17.50 1.58 0.36
C SER A 164 -16.11 0.97 0.46
N VAL A 165 -15.56 0.88 1.68
CA VAL A 165 -14.29 0.19 1.97
C VAL A 165 -14.35 -1.28 1.53
N ALA A 166 -15.48 -1.97 1.77
CA ALA A 166 -15.65 -3.37 1.39
C ALA A 166 -15.56 -3.55 -0.13
N LYS A 167 -16.18 -2.66 -0.91
CA LYS A 167 -16.11 -2.70 -2.38
C LYS A 167 -14.69 -2.44 -2.90
N LEU A 168 -13.97 -1.49 -2.32
CA LEU A 168 -12.57 -1.23 -2.65
C LEU A 168 -11.68 -2.44 -2.32
N PHE A 169 -11.90 -3.06 -1.18
CA PHE A 169 -11.19 -4.28 -0.80
C PHE A 169 -11.45 -5.42 -1.81
N LEU A 170 -12.70 -5.67 -2.19
CA LEU A 170 -13.02 -6.64 -3.23
C LEU A 170 -12.32 -6.30 -4.55
N GLY A 171 -12.33 -5.03 -4.94
CA GLY A 171 -11.67 -4.55 -6.16
C GLY A 171 -10.14 -4.73 -6.19
N GLY A 172 -9.48 -4.76 -5.02
CA GLY A 172 -8.03 -4.91 -4.91
C GLY A 172 -7.50 -6.35 -5.11
N PHE A 173 -8.36 -7.38 -4.98
CA PHE A 173 -7.91 -8.78 -5.05
C PHE A 173 -7.34 -9.17 -6.41
N ILE A 174 -8.09 -8.93 -7.48
CA ILE A 174 -7.65 -9.31 -8.83
C ILE A 174 -6.40 -8.53 -9.23
N PRO A 175 -6.34 -7.18 -9.10
CA PRO A 175 -5.12 -6.43 -9.37
C PRO A 175 -3.91 -6.92 -8.58
N GLY A 176 -4.04 -7.09 -7.26
CA GLY A 176 -2.94 -7.58 -6.42
C GLY A 176 -2.46 -8.98 -6.81
N THR A 177 -3.40 -9.87 -7.19
CA THR A 177 -3.06 -11.20 -7.69
C THR A 177 -2.34 -11.14 -9.03
N LEU A 178 -2.77 -10.29 -9.96
CA LEU A 178 -2.11 -10.09 -11.26
C LEU A 178 -0.70 -9.53 -11.09
N MET A 179 -0.50 -8.57 -10.18
CA MET A 179 0.83 -8.06 -9.83
C MET A 179 1.74 -9.19 -9.34
N GLY A 180 1.25 -10.02 -8.40
CA GLY A 180 1.98 -11.17 -7.88
C GLY A 180 2.32 -12.20 -8.96
N LEU A 181 1.36 -12.56 -9.80
CA LEU A 181 1.58 -13.49 -10.90
C LEU A 181 2.61 -12.97 -11.90
N GLY A 182 2.56 -11.69 -12.26
CA GLY A 182 3.55 -11.06 -13.15
C GLY A 182 4.97 -11.16 -12.57
N LEU A 183 5.14 -10.86 -11.28
CA LEU A 183 6.43 -10.97 -10.60
C LEU A 183 6.89 -12.43 -10.46
N ILE A 184 6.00 -13.39 -10.22
CA ILE A 184 6.31 -14.83 -10.19
C ILE A 184 6.80 -15.31 -11.55
N LEU A 185 6.12 -14.95 -12.63
CA LEU A 185 6.55 -15.31 -13.98
C LEU A 185 7.94 -14.77 -14.31
N TRP A 186 8.21 -13.52 -13.92
CA TRP A 186 9.53 -12.93 -14.05
C TRP A 186 10.58 -13.66 -13.21
N ALA A 187 10.27 -13.98 -11.96
CA ALA A 187 11.14 -14.73 -11.07
C ALA A 187 11.50 -16.11 -11.64
N ILE A 188 10.53 -16.84 -12.22
CA ILE A 188 10.74 -18.12 -12.88
C ILE A 188 11.65 -17.96 -14.11
N TYR A 189 11.44 -16.93 -14.91
CA TYR A 189 12.26 -16.65 -16.08
C TYR A 189 13.73 -16.41 -15.68
N ILE A 190 13.98 -15.54 -14.70
CA ILE A 190 15.33 -15.23 -14.21
C ILE A 190 15.98 -16.45 -13.55
N ALA A 191 15.21 -17.22 -12.76
CA ALA A 191 15.71 -18.44 -12.12
C ALA A 191 16.20 -19.49 -13.14
N LYS A 192 15.50 -19.62 -14.26
CA LYS A 192 15.95 -20.48 -15.38
C LYS A 192 17.18 -19.90 -16.06
N LYS A 193 17.19 -18.60 -16.35
CA LYS A 193 18.29 -17.92 -17.06
C LYS A 193 19.60 -17.92 -16.27
N ARG A 194 19.53 -17.74 -14.96
CA ARG A 194 20.69 -17.68 -14.05
C ARG A 194 21.01 -19.02 -13.38
N ASN A 195 20.28 -20.10 -13.74
CA ASN A 195 20.46 -21.45 -13.18
C ASN A 195 20.43 -21.48 -11.64
N TYR A 196 19.48 -20.78 -11.01
CA TYR A 196 19.32 -20.81 -9.57
C TYR A 196 19.08 -22.23 -9.05
N PRO A 197 19.61 -22.56 -7.86
CA PRO A 197 19.50 -23.90 -7.30
C PRO A 197 18.03 -24.24 -7.00
N ALA A 198 17.73 -25.53 -7.01
CA ALA A 198 16.51 -26.04 -6.41
C ALA A 198 16.70 -26.08 -4.90
N GLY A 199 15.66 -25.78 -4.16
CA GLY A 199 15.71 -25.79 -2.70
C GLY A 199 15.51 -27.17 -2.10
N LYS A 200 15.30 -27.19 -0.79
CA LYS A 200 15.13 -28.42 0.01
C LYS A 200 13.81 -29.11 -0.37
N LYS A 201 13.86 -30.45 -0.42
CA LYS A 201 12.64 -31.26 -0.49
C LYS A 201 12.12 -31.48 0.94
N TYR A 202 10.87 -31.15 1.15
CA TYR A 202 10.17 -31.43 2.41
C TYR A 202 9.28 -32.66 2.25
N SER A 203 9.19 -33.47 3.30
CA SER A 203 8.22 -34.57 3.36
C SER A 203 6.81 -34.03 3.55
N ALA A 204 5.79 -34.82 3.17
CA ALA A 204 4.39 -34.43 3.39
C ALA A 204 4.09 -34.14 4.88
N LYS A 205 4.74 -34.85 5.80
CA LYS A 205 4.60 -34.62 7.24
C LYS A 205 5.19 -33.27 7.68
N GLU A 206 6.35 -32.89 7.12
CA GLU A 206 6.96 -31.57 7.40
C GLU A 206 6.12 -30.43 6.83
N VAL A 207 5.60 -30.58 5.59
CA VAL A 207 4.69 -29.60 4.98
C VAL A 207 3.43 -29.42 5.83
N TRP A 208 2.82 -30.54 6.28
CA TRP A 208 1.65 -30.49 7.15
C TRP A 208 1.94 -29.81 8.49
N HIS A 209 3.08 -30.12 9.11
CA HIS A 209 3.47 -29.46 10.36
C HIS A 209 3.66 -27.94 10.17
N LYS A 210 4.34 -27.52 9.09
CA LYS A 210 4.52 -26.09 8.77
C LYS A 210 3.20 -25.41 8.42
N PHE A 211 2.28 -26.11 7.75
CA PHE A 211 0.93 -25.61 7.50
C PHE A 211 0.16 -25.36 8.81
N VAL A 212 0.13 -26.31 9.71
CA VAL A 212 -0.57 -26.18 11.00
C VAL A 212 0.00 -25.05 11.84
N THR A 213 1.33 -24.88 11.83
CA THR A 213 1.97 -23.74 12.51
C THR A 213 1.69 -22.39 11.84
N ALA A 214 1.58 -22.33 10.52
CA ALA A 214 1.23 -21.13 9.79
C ALA A 214 -0.27 -20.81 9.81
N LEU A 215 -1.11 -21.80 10.06
CA LEU A 215 -2.58 -21.69 9.99
C LEU A 215 -3.12 -20.55 10.85
N TRP A 216 -2.58 -20.38 12.06
CA TRP A 216 -2.96 -19.28 12.94
C TRP A 216 -2.73 -17.90 12.30
N GLY A 217 -1.63 -17.73 11.58
CA GLY A 217 -1.38 -16.50 10.82
C GLY A 217 -2.30 -16.36 9.61
N LEU A 218 -2.50 -17.44 8.86
CA LEU A 218 -3.36 -17.46 7.65
C LEU A 218 -4.85 -17.25 7.96
N MET A 219 -5.29 -17.56 9.18
CA MET A 219 -6.67 -17.28 9.60
C MET A 219 -6.95 -15.80 9.77
N CYS A 220 -5.95 -14.97 10.04
CA CYS A 220 -6.14 -13.54 10.26
C CYS A 220 -6.83 -12.83 9.08
N PRO A 221 -6.32 -12.88 7.84
CA PRO A 221 -7.04 -12.31 6.69
C PRO A 221 -8.40 -12.96 6.47
N GLY A 222 -8.54 -14.26 6.73
CA GLY A 222 -9.84 -14.96 6.64
C GLY A 222 -10.88 -14.39 7.60
N ILE A 223 -10.49 -14.09 8.84
CA ILE A 223 -11.37 -13.49 9.86
C ILE A 223 -11.75 -12.06 9.45
N ILE A 224 -10.75 -11.25 9.04
CA ILE A 224 -10.98 -9.85 8.66
C ILE A 224 -11.93 -9.77 7.46
N LEU A 225 -11.55 -10.43 6.38
CA LEU A 225 -12.26 -10.33 5.10
C LEU A 225 -13.59 -11.09 5.14
N GLY A 226 -13.60 -12.26 5.76
CA GLY A 226 -14.84 -13.02 5.99
C GLY A 226 -15.85 -12.23 6.81
N GLY A 227 -15.41 -11.54 7.86
CA GLY A 227 -16.27 -10.71 8.70
C GLY A 227 -16.81 -9.46 7.96
N ILE A 228 -15.96 -8.80 7.15
CA ILE A 228 -16.38 -7.62 6.36
C ILE A 228 -17.35 -8.03 5.24
N PHE A 229 -17.02 -9.06 4.47
CA PHE A 229 -17.82 -9.45 3.29
C PHE A 229 -19.12 -10.15 3.64
N SER A 230 -19.19 -10.80 4.81
CA SER A 230 -20.46 -11.33 5.34
C SER A 230 -21.35 -10.26 5.98
N GLY A 231 -20.85 -9.02 6.13
CA GLY A 231 -21.56 -7.94 6.80
C GLY A 231 -21.63 -8.05 8.33
N ILE A 232 -20.90 -9.01 8.92
CA ILE A 232 -20.85 -9.18 10.39
C ILE A 232 -20.06 -8.02 11.04
N PHE A 233 -18.97 -7.59 10.41
CA PHE A 233 -18.11 -6.52 10.90
C PHE A 233 -18.04 -5.35 9.92
N THR A 234 -18.07 -4.15 10.46
CA THR A 234 -17.58 -2.96 9.77
C THR A 234 -16.05 -3.05 9.61
N PRO A 235 -15.42 -2.32 8.68
CA PRO A 235 -13.96 -2.29 8.55
C PRO A 235 -13.22 -1.94 9.84
N SER A 236 -13.79 -1.04 10.67
CA SER A 236 -13.19 -0.63 11.95
C SER A 236 -13.27 -1.73 13.00
N GLU A 237 -14.39 -2.43 13.08
CA GLU A 237 -14.54 -3.59 13.97
C GLU A 237 -13.65 -4.75 13.55
N ALA A 238 -13.57 -5.03 12.24
CA ALA A 238 -12.68 -6.05 11.70
C ALA A 238 -11.20 -5.74 12.02
N ALA A 239 -10.80 -4.47 11.95
CA ALA A 239 -9.45 -4.05 12.30
C ALA A 239 -9.15 -4.23 13.80
N ALA A 240 -10.12 -3.92 14.67
CA ALA A 240 -9.99 -4.16 16.12
C ALA A 240 -9.90 -5.67 16.45
N VAL A 241 -10.72 -6.50 15.78
CA VAL A 241 -10.66 -7.96 15.89
C VAL A 241 -9.32 -8.48 15.40
N ALA A 242 -8.78 -7.93 14.31
CA ALA A 242 -7.46 -8.30 13.79
C ALA A 242 -6.34 -8.05 14.81
N VAL A 243 -6.35 -6.88 15.49
CA VAL A 243 -5.38 -6.58 16.56
C VAL A 243 -5.50 -7.59 17.67
N LEU A 244 -6.71 -7.81 18.19
CA LEU A 244 -6.93 -8.77 19.27
C LEU A 244 -6.44 -10.16 18.88
N TYR A 245 -6.83 -10.63 17.69
CA TYR A 245 -6.45 -11.95 17.19
C TYR A 245 -4.93 -12.09 17.02
N THR A 246 -4.28 -11.15 16.36
CA THR A 246 -2.83 -11.20 16.12
C THR A 246 -2.03 -11.12 17.42
N LEU A 247 -2.48 -10.34 18.41
CA LEU A 247 -1.89 -10.29 19.74
C LEU A 247 -2.03 -11.61 20.48
N LEU A 248 -3.23 -12.21 20.49
CA LEU A 248 -3.44 -13.53 21.13
C LEU A 248 -2.54 -14.61 20.50
N VAL A 249 -2.43 -14.63 19.17
CA VAL A 249 -1.55 -15.57 18.47
C VAL A 249 -0.07 -15.29 18.79
N ALA A 250 0.37 -14.04 18.74
CA ALA A 250 1.77 -13.70 18.98
C ALA A 250 2.23 -13.96 20.43
N ILE A 251 1.35 -13.72 21.42
CA ILE A 251 1.67 -13.86 22.84
C ILE A 251 1.50 -15.32 23.31
N PHE A 252 0.35 -15.94 23.02
CA PHE A 252 -0.01 -17.23 23.62
C PHE A 252 0.37 -18.44 22.74
N VAL A 253 0.24 -18.32 21.42
CA VAL A 253 0.52 -19.43 20.50
C VAL A 253 2.00 -19.47 20.12
N TYR A 254 2.53 -18.32 19.67
CA TYR A 254 3.92 -18.26 19.19
C TYR A 254 4.91 -17.84 20.27
N LYS A 255 4.45 -17.21 21.35
CA LYS A 255 5.29 -16.73 22.46
C LYS A 255 6.46 -15.85 21.97
N ALA A 256 6.20 -15.08 20.93
CA ALA A 256 7.20 -14.25 20.26
C ALA A 256 7.25 -12.80 20.79
N LEU A 257 6.24 -12.38 21.57
CA LEU A 257 6.15 -11.03 22.13
C LEU A 257 6.21 -11.11 23.67
N ASP A 258 7.22 -10.48 24.25
CA ASP A 258 7.25 -10.14 25.67
C ASP A 258 6.65 -8.75 25.91
N PHE A 259 6.44 -8.39 27.19
CA PHE A 259 5.82 -7.11 27.55
C PHE A 259 6.65 -5.90 27.10
N LYS A 260 7.97 -5.97 27.11
CA LYS A 260 8.85 -4.89 26.71
C LYS A 260 8.80 -4.66 25.19
N HIS A 261 8.79 -5.73 24.41
CA HIS A 261 8.64 -5.66 22.96
C HIS A 261 7.24 -5.21 22.56
N PHE A 262 6.20 -5.68 23.25
CA PHE A 262 4.82 -5.23 23.06
C PHE A 262 4.68 -3.71 23.28
N TYR A 263 5.21 -3.17 24.39
CA TYR A 263 5.16 -1.73 24.65
C TYR A 263 5.81 -0.91 23.54
N LYS A 264 7.03 -1.31 23.10
CA LYS A 264 7.72 -0.61 22.00
C LYS A 264 6.94 -0.67 20.69
N LEU A 265 6.29 -1.80 20.42
CA LEU A 265 5.48 -2.00 19.24
C LEU A 265 4.26 -1.08 19.25
N VAL A 266 3.52 -1.04 20.34
CA VAL A 266 2.33 -0.16 20.50
C VAL A 266 2.72 1.31 20.35
N VAL A 267 3.81 1.75 20.98
CA VAL A 267 4.29 3.13 20.85
C VAL A 267 4.68 3.42 19.40
N GLY A 268 5.42 2.52 18.73
CA GLY A 268 5.81 2.69 17.33
C GLY A 268 4.61 2.81 16.39
N SER A 269 3.65 1.87 16.51
CA SER A 269 2.41 1.91 15.73
C SER A 269 1.59 3.16 16.04
N GLY A 270 1.58 3.61 17.30
CA GLY A 270 0.93 4.86 17.73
C GLY A 270 1.53 6.09 17.04
N VAL A 271 2.85 6.19 16.96
CA VAL A 271 3.55 7.28 16.25
C VAL A 271 3.21 7.25 14.76
N THR A 272 3.27 6.08 14.12
CA THR A 272 2.90 5.93 12.70
C THR A 272 1.44 6.33 12.46
N SER A 273 0.53 5.88 13.32
CA SER A 273 -0.89 6.23 13.24
C SER A 273 -1.12 7.73 13.41
N ALA A 274 -0.44 8.36 14.37
CA ALA A 274 -0.54 9.80 14.60
C ALA A 274 -0.07 10.61 13.37
N LEU A 275 1.02 10.18 12.72
CA LEU A 275 1.50 10.82 11.49
C LEU A 275 0.47 10.73 10.37
N VAL A 276 -0.13 9.56 10.14
CA VAL A 276 -1.16 9.37 9.11
C VAL A 276 -2.39 10.21 9.43
N MET A 277 -2.89 10.18 10.66
CA MET A 277 -4.05 10.96 11.09
C MET A 277 -3.79 12.47 10.99
N PHE A 278 -2.57 12.93 11.30
CA PHE A 278 -2.20 14.32 11.12
C PHE A 278 -2.21 14.76 9.65
N ILE A 279 -1.71 13.91 8.73
CA ILE A 279 -1.77 14.18 7.28
C ILE A 279 -3.22 14.26 6.81
N ILE A 280 -4.11 13.38 7.29
CA ILE A 280 -5.53 13.40 6.95
C ILE A 280 -6.18 14.73 7.41
N ALA A 281 -5.94 15.12 8.65
CA ALA A 281 -6.48 16.36 9.22
C ALA A 281 -6.03 17.59 8.40
N THR A 282 -4.73 17.74 8.16
CA THR A 282 -4.19 18.86 7.39
C THR A 282 -4.65 18.86 5.93
N SER A 283 -4.78 17.68 5.33
CA SER A 283 -5.29 17.54 3.96
C SER A 283 -6.76 17.90 3.85
N LYS A 284 -7.57 17.71 4.90
CA LYS A 284 -8.96 18.17 4.91
C LYS A 284 -9.02 19.70 4.82
N VAL A 285 -8.15 20.41 5.56
CA VAL A 285 -8.05 21.88 5.49
C VAL A 285 -7.60 22.32 4.10
N PHE A 286 -6.60 21.64 3.54
CA PHE A 286 -6.11 21.89 2.20
C PHE A 286 -7.19 21.66 1.13
N GLY A 287 -7.90 20.52 1.22
CA GLY A 287 -9.02 20.17 0.35
C GLY A 287 -10.16 21.18 0.43
N TRP A 288 -10.45 21.70 1.63
CA TRP A 288 -11.41 22.78 1.80
C TRP A 288 -10.97 24.04 1.04
N GLY A 289 -9.70 24.42 1.17
CA GLY A 289 -9.14 25.55 0.41
C GLY A 289 -9.20 25.36 -1.10
N LEU A 290 -8.90 24.16 -1.60
CA LEU A 290 -9.05 23.79 -3.00
C LEU A 290 -10.51 23.91 -3.48
N ALA A 291 -11.44 23.37 -2.70
CA ALA A 291 -12.88 23.38 -3.03
C ALA A 291 -13.46 24.80 -3.01
N PHE A 292 -13.07 25.65 -2.04
CA PHE A 292 -13.51 27.05 -1.94
C PHE A 292 -13.19 27.83 -3.22
N TYR A 293 -12.03 27.59 -3.82
CA TYR A 293 -11.62 28.22 -5.09
C TYR A 293 -11.96 27.40 -6.33
N GLN A 294 -12.73 26.34 -6.20
CA GLN A 294 -13.12 25.43 -7.29
C GLN A 294 -11.93 24.94 -8.13
N ILE A 295 -10.76 24.77 -7.51
CA ILE A 295 -9.53 24.35 -8.19
C ILE A 295 -9.68 22.96 -8.80
N PRO A 296 -10.26 21.93 -8.10
CA PRO A 296 -10.48 20.62 -8.71
C PRO A 296 -11.36 20.69 -9.96
N GLN A 297 -12.40 21.51 -9.95
CA GLN A 297 -13.30 21.71 -11.10
C GLN A 297 -12.59 22.38 -12.26
N ALA A 298 -11.73 23.37 -11.97
CA ALA A 298 -10.93 24.04 -13.00
C ALA A 298 -9.91 23.08 -13.64
N ILE A 299 -9.25 22.24 -12.83
CA ILE A 299 -8.32 21.21 -13.32
C ILE A 299 -9.07 20.19 -14.18
N ALA A 300 -10.20 19.69 -13.68
CA ALA A 300 -11.05 18.75 -14.42
C ALA A 300 -11.52 19.36 -15.75
N GLY A 301 -12.01 20.58 -15.75
CA GLY A 301 -12.41 21.30 -16.98
C GLY A 301 -11.27 21.46 -17.97
N ALA A 302 -10.07 21.78 -17.51
CA ALA A 302 -8.89 21.85 -18.37
C ALA A 302 -8.51 20.47 -18.96
N MET A 303 -8.53 19.41 -18.13
CA MET A 303 -8.28 18.05 -18.60
C MET A 303 -9.31 17.62 -19.64
N LEU A 304 -10.59 17.81 -19.37
CA LEU A 304 -11.68 17.45 -20.29
C LEU A 304 -11.62 18.24 -21.60
N SER A 305 -11.24 19.53 -21.55
CA SER A 305 -11.09 20.34 -22.76
C SER A 305 -9.93 19.90 -23.66
N VAL A 306 -8.80 19.46 -23.05
CA VAL A 306 -7.64 18.95 -23.79
C VAL A 306 -7.90 17.58 -24.37
N THR A 307 -8.64 16.74 -23.67
CA THR A 307 -8.91 15.34 -24.06
C THR A 307 -10.17 15.18 -24.91
N GLY A 308 -10.95 16.23 -25.11
CA GLY A 308 -12.24 16.15 -25.83
C GLY A 308 -13.27 15.29 -25.14
N ASN A 309 -13.22 15.16 -23.82
CA ASN A 309 -14.05 14.26 -22.99
C ASN A 309 -13.84 12.75 -23.28
N ASP A 310 -12.73 12.38 -23.93
CA ASP A 310 -12.40 10.98 -24.13
C ASP A 310 -11.88 10.38 -22.82
N ALA A 311 -12.64 9.41 -22.31
CA ALA A 311 -12.31 8.73 -21.05
C ALA A 311 -10.92 8.05 -21.10
N PHE A 312 -10.53 7.47 -22.24
CA PHE A 312 -9.21 6.85 -22.39
C PHE A 312 -8.08 7.87 -22.17
N LEU A 313 -8.18 9.04 -22.77
CA LEU A 313 -7.17 10.10 -22.65
C LEU A 313 -7.16 10.73 -21.26
N VAL A 314 -8.33 10.90 -20.62
CA VAL A 314 -8.42 11.39 -19.23
C VAL A 314 -7.71 10.43 -18.28
N TYR A 315 -8.02 9.12 -18.36
CA TYR A 315 -7.32 8.11 -17.53
C TYR A 315 -5.82 8.10 -17.82
N LEU A 316 -5.39 8.17 -19.08
CA LEU A 316 -3.97 8.20 -19.44
C LEU A 316 -3.23 9.39 -18.81
N MET A 317 -3.83 10.58 -18.85
CA MET A 317 -3.23 11.77 -18.20
C MET A 317 -3.12 11.57 -16.69
N ILE A 318 -4.17 11.05 -16.06
CA ILE A 318 -4.19 10.79 -14.63
C ILE A 318 -3.18 9.69 -14.26
N ASP A 319 -3.09 8.62 -15.01
CA ASP A 319 -2.16 7.51 -14.81
C ASP A 319 -0.70 7.97 -14.81
N VAL A 320 -0.33 8.84 -15.76
CA VAL A 320 1.02 9.42 -15.82
C VAL A 320 1.29 10.28 -14.57
N ILE A 321 0.33 11.09 -14.14
CA ILE A 321 0.48 11.93 -12.94
C ILE A 321 0.58 11.07 -11.69
N ILE A 322 -0.22 10.01 -11.57
CA ILE A 322 -0.19 9.08 -10.44
C ILE A 322 1.18 8.40 -10.33
N LEU A 323 1.71 7.88 -11.44
CA LEU A 323 3.02 7.23 -11.45
C LEU A 323 4.12 8.20 -11.06
N ILE A 324 4.11 9.43 -11.61
CA ILE A 324 5.08 10.46 -11.23
C ILE A 324 4.94 10.83 -9.76
N ALA A 325 3.73 11.10 -9.26
CA ALA A 325 3.51 11.44 -7.86
C ALA A 325 3.97 10.34 -6.90
N GLY A 326 3.68 9.08 -7.24
CA GLY A 326 4.09 7.91 -6.45
C GLY A 326 5.61 7.74 -6.33
N MET A 327 6.39 8.25 -7.30
CA MET A 327 7.86 8.22 -7.23
C MET A 327 8.43 9.17 -6.16
N PHE A 328 7.71 10.24 -5.80
CA PHE A 328 8.18 11.29 -4.90
C PHE A 328 7.48 11.30 -3.55
N MET A 329 6.27 10.75 -3.47
CA MET A 329 5.42 10.83 -2.30
C MET A 329 5.07 9.44 -1.77
N GLU A 330 4.87 9.36 -0.46
CA GLU A 330 4.31 8.15 0.17
C GLU A 330 2.84 7.98 -0.28
N THR A 331 2.41 6.71 -0.45
CA THR A 331 1.12 6.34 -1.04
C THR A 331 -0.07 7.01 -0.36
N ALA A 332 -0.13 7.01 0.97
CA ALA A 332 -1.27 7.60 1.69
C ALA A 332 -1.33 9.11 1.49
N SER A 333 -0.19 9.81 1.58
CA SER A 333 -0.09 11.25 1.39
C SER A 333 -0.48 11.68 -0.03
N ALA A 334 0.04 10.97 -1.04
CA ALA A 334 -0.28 11.25 -2.44
C ALA A 334 -1.76 11.00 -2.73
N LEU A 335 -2.32 9.91 -2.22
CA LEU A 335 -3.71 9.55 -2.38
C LEU A 335 -4.64 10.62 -1.81
N ILE A 336 -4.36 11.11 -0.59
CA ILE A 336 -5.19 12.12 0.08
C ILE A 336 -5.22 13.44 -0.72
N ILE A 337 -4.09 13.82 -1.35
CA ILE A 337 -4.00 15.04 -2.15
C ILE A 337 -4.67 14.86 -3.52
N LEU A 338 -4.37 13.75 -4.20
CA LEU A 338 -4.77 13.55 -5.59
C LEU A 338 -6.25 13.16 -5.74
N THR A 339 -6.82 12.46 -4.74
CA THR A 339 -8.21 12.03 -4.80
C THR A 339 -9.17 13.20 -5.06
N PRO A 340 -9.24 14.26 -4.23
CA PRO A 340 -10.19 15.35 -4.45
C PRO A 340 -9.92 16.13 -5.74
N ILE A 341 -8.69 16.12 -6.25
CA ILE A 341 -8.30 16.80 -7.48
C ILE A 341 -8.85 16.08 -8.70
N PHE A 342 -8.78 14.74 -8.73
CA PHE A 342 -9.15 13.97 -9.92
C PHE A 342 -10.60 13.50 -9.92
N LEU A 343 -11.28 13.39 -8.75
CA LEU A 343 -12.66 12.95 -8.67
C LEU A 343 -13.60 13.67 -9.65
N PRO A 344 -13.58 15.03 -9.79
CA PRO A 344 -14.46 15.71 -10.73
C PRO A 344 -14.20 15.32 -12.19
N ALA A 345 -12.95 15.07 -12.59
CA ALA A 345 -12.61 14.64 -13.95
C ALA A 345 -13.11 13.22 -14.23
N ILE A 346 -12.95 12.30 -13.26
CA ILE A 346 -13.43 10.91 -13.37
C ILE A 346 -14.96 10.88 -13.46
N ILE A 347 -15.65 11.65 -12.62
CA ILE A 347 -17.12 11.78 -12.67
C ILE A 347 -17.55 12.37 -14.03
N GLY A 348 -16.81 13.36 -14.53
CA GLY A 348 -17.09 14.02 -15.81
C GLY A 348 -17.07 13.09 -17.02
N VAL A 349 -16.24 12.04 -16.99
CA VAL A 349 -16.20 10.98 -18.04
C VAL A 349 -17.04 9.75 -17.71
N GLY A 350 -17.87 9.80 -16.67
CA GLY A 350 -18.70 8.66 -16.23
C GLY A 350 -17.93 7.50 -15.62
N GLY A 351 -16.72 7.75 -15.11
CA GLY A 351 -15.87 6.73 -14.47
C GLY A 351 -16.44 6.24 -13.14
N ASN A 352 -16.25 4.96 -12.84
CA ASN A 352 -16.64 4.35 -11.57
C ASN A 352 -15.60 4.71 -10.48
N LEU A 353 -16.07 5.21 -9.32
CA LEU A 353 -15.19 5.69 -8.26
C LEU A 353 -14.46 4.57 -7.52
N VAL A 354 -15.07 3.38 -7.41
CA VAL A 354 -14.38 2.20 -6.83
C VAL A 354 -13.24 1.75 -7.76
N HIS A 355 -13.50 1.70 -9.08
CA HIS A 355 -12.47 1.43 -10.07
C HIS A 355 -11.31 2.42 -9.96
N PHE A 356 -11.61 3.70 -9.98
CA PHE A 356 -10.58 4.75 -9.87
C PHE A 356 -9.79 4.65 -8.56
N GLY A 357 -10.43 4.36 -7.43
CA GLY A 357 -9.76 4.21 -6.14
C GLY A 357 -8.74 3.07 -6.11
N VAL A 358 -9.06 1.96 -6.76
CA VAL A 358 -8.12 0.84 -6.90
C VAL A 358 -6.99 1.20 -7.87
N VAL A 359 -7.29 1.81 -9.01
CA VAL A 359 -6.28 2.29 -9.99
C VAL A 359 -5.33 3.27 -9.30
N LEU A 360 -5.84 4.28 -8.61
CA LEU A 360 -5.03 5.26 -7.87
C LEU A 360 -4.12 4.57 -6.85
N THR A 361 -4.66 3.62 -6.09
CA THR A 361 -3.87 2.88 -5.09
C THR A 361 -2.76 2.06 -5.73
N VAL A 362 -3.05 1.33 -6.82
CA VAL A 362 -2.06 0.51 -7.54
C VAL A 362 -0.96 1.38 -8.16
N GLY A 363 -1.32 2.46 -8.83
CA GLY A 363 -0.33 3.36 -9.46
C GLY A 363 0.62 4.00 -8.42
N LEU A 364 0.07 4.47 -7.29
CA LEU A 364 0.89 5.00 -6.20
C LEU A 364 1.74 3.91 -5.52
N ALA A 365 1.21 2.69 -5.41
CA ALA A 365 1.96 1.54 -4.88
C ALA A 365 3.21 1.22 -5.72
N ILE A 366 3.11 1.29 -7.05
CA ILE A 366 4.25 1.10 -7.96
C ILE A 366 5.35 2.13 -7.68
N GLY A 367 4.98 3.35 -7.33
CA GLY A 367 5.91 4.40 -6.93
C GLY A 367 6.79 4.02 -5.75
N MET A 368 6.31 3.20 -4.80
CA MET A 368 7.10 2.72 -3.67
C MET A 368 8.30 1.86 -4.08
N ALA A 369 8.29 1.29 -5.28
CA ALA A 369 9.40 0.52 -5.85
C ALA A 369 10.13 1.27 -6.97
N THR A 370 9.74 2.52 -7.27
CA THR A 370 10.26 3.30 -8.39
C THR A 370 11.13 4.46 -7.89
N PRO A 371 12.40 4.58 -8.30
CA PRO A 371 13.22 5.75 -7.96
C PRO A 371 12.55 7.06 -8.40
N PRO A 372 12.80 8.19 -7.71
CA PRO A 372 13.93 8.47 -6.82
C PRO A 372 13.72 8.14 -5.34
N VAL A 373 12.48 8.18 -4.79
CA VAL A 373 12.28 7.96 -3.35
C VAL A 373 12.23 6.47 -3.02
N ALA A 374 11.34 5.70 -3.67
CA ALA A 374 11.31 4.24 -3.64
C ALA A 374 11.42 3.62 -2.24
N ILE A 375 10.45 3.86 -1.36
CA ILE A 375 10.49 3.46 0.07
C ILE A 375 10.83 1.97 0.24
N ASN A 376 10.29 1.09 -0.59
CA ASN A 376 10.55 -0.35 -0.50
C ASN A 376 12.01 -0.68 -0.84
N ILE A 377 12.65 0.07 -1.74
CA ILE A 377 14.07 -0.10 -2.05
C ILE A 377 14.93 0.32 -0.85
N TYR A 378 14.55 1.41 -0.14
CA TYR A 378 15.23 1.80 1.10
C TYR A 378 15.18 0.70 2.15
N VAL A 379 14.00 0.09 2.34
CA VAL A 379 13.84 -1.02 3.29
C VAL A 379 14.72 -2.20 2.88
N ALA A 380 14.70 -2.61 1.62
CA ALA A 380 15.52 -3.71 1.11
C ALA A 380 17.04 -3.39 1.21
N SER A 381 17.43 -2.14 0.94
CA SER A 381 18.80 -1.64 1.10
C SER A 381 19.27 -1.70 2.56
N ALA A 382 18.40 -1.31 3.50
CA ALA A 382 18.71 -1.36 4.93
C ALA A 382 18.92 -2.79 5.44
N ILE A 383 18.19 -3.77 4.90
CA ILE A 383 18.30 -5.18 5.29
C ILE A 383 19.56 -5.82 4.70
N THR A 384 19.85 -5.56 3.41
CA THR A 384 20.94 -6.20 2.68
C THR A 384 22.28 -5.48 2.85
N GLY A 385 22.29 -4.22 3.28
CA GLY A 385 23.47 -3.36 3.26
C GLY A 385 23.91 -2.93 1.84
N LEU A 386 23.18 -3.32 0.79
CA LEU A 386 23.50 -2.93 -0.58
C LEU A 386 23.12 -1.46 -0.83
N PRO A 387 23.95 -0.70 -1.56
CA PRO A 387 23.55 0.64 -1.98
C PRO A 387 22.36 0.57 -2.93
N MET A 388 21.42 1.53 -2.82
CA MET A 388 20.18 1.57 -3.60
C MET A 388 20.42 1.44 -5.11
N GLY A 389 21.48 2.03 -5.64
CA GLY A 389 21.81 1.97 -7.08
C GLY A 389 22.04 0.54 -7.60
N LYS A 390 22.46 -0.39 -6.75
CA LYS A 390 22.59 -1.82 -7.12
C LYS A 390 21.24 -2.52 -7.20
N ILE A 391 20.28 -2.14 -6.37
CA ILE A 391 18.93 -2.70 -6.36
C ILE A 391 18.08 -2.08 -7.49
N THR A 392 18.35 -0.82 -7.84
CA THR A 392 17.59 -0.09 -8.87
C THR A 392 17.67 -0.72 -10.26
N LYS A 393 18.83 -1.24 -10.68
CA LYS A 393 18.94 -1.86 -12.01
C LYS A 393 18.09 -3.11 -12.19
N PRO A 394 18.14 -4.10 -11.28
CA PRO A 394 17.29 -5.29 -11.37
C PRO A 394 15.80 -5.02 -11.20
N ILE A 395 15.40 -3.91 -10.55
CA ILE A 395 13.99 -3.61 -10.30
C ILE A 395 13.25 -3.10 -11.54
N ILE A 396 13.93 -2.48 -12.50
CA ILE A 396 13.32 -1.86 -13.68
C ILE A 396 12.36 -2.81 -14.42
N PRO A 397 12.76 -4.06 -14.80
CA PRO A 397 11.84 -4.97 -15.46
C PRO A 397 10.60 -5.31 -14.62
N MET A 398 10.75 -5.38 -13.29
CA MET A 398 9.65 -5.66 -12.39
C MET A 398 8.67 -4.50 -12.33
N VAL A 399 9.16 -3.26 -12.27
CA VAL A 399 8.35 -2.05 -12.36
C VAL A 399 7.60 -1.99 -13.69
N LEU A 400 8.24 -2.35 -14.80
CA LEU A 400 7.57 -2.41 -16.10
C LEU A 400 6.43 -3.43 -16.13
N ILE A 401 6.61 -4.60 -15.50
CA ILE A 401 5.56 -5.61 -15.35
C ILE A 401 4.41 -5.05 -14.51
N LEU A 402 4.71 -4.40 -13.40
CA LEU A 402 3.71 -3.77 -12.54
C LEU A 402 2.96 -2.65 -13.28
N CYS A 403 3.66 -1.82 -14.07
CA CYS A 403 3.04 -0.81 -14.94
C CYS A 403 2.14 -1.46 -16.00
N ALA A 404 2.54 -2.58 -16.59
CA ALA A 404 1.70 -3.29 -17.54
C ALA A 404 0.39 -3.78 -16.88
N VAL A 405 0.45 -4.31 -15.65
CA VAL A 405 -0.75 -4.66 -14.89
C VAL A 405 -1.57 -3.42 -14.55
N PHE A 406 -0.93 -2.33 -14.18
CA PHE A 406 -1.60 -1.04 -13.88
C PHE A 406 -2.41 -0.54 -15.07
N PHE A 407 -1.81 -0.44 -16.25
CA PHE A 407 -2.54 -0.04 -17.47
C PHE A 407 -3.62 -1.06 -17.84
N LEU A 408 -3.38 -2.35 -17.65
CA LEU A 408 -4.39 -3.37 -17.91
C LEU A 408 -5.64 -3.15 -17.04
N ILE A 409 -5.49 -2.93 -15.74
CA ILE A 409 -6.64 -2.71 -14.85
C ILE A 409 -7.32 -1.36 -15.06
N THR A 410 -6.57 -0.33 -15.49
CA THR A 410 -7.14 0.99 -15.85
C THR A 410 -8.09 0.88 -17.03
N TYR A 411 -7.67 0.17 -18.09
CA TYR A 411 -8.44 0.10 -19.34
C TYR A 411 -9.35 -1.13 -19.46
N VAL A 412 -9.28 -2.05 -18.49
CA VAL A 412 -10.21 -3.19 -18.36
C VAL A 412 -10.90 -3.14 -16.99
N PRO A 413 -11.87 -2.21 -16.79
CA PRO A 413 -12.52 -2.00 -15.49
C PRO A 413 -13.14 -3.26 -14.89
N GLY A 414 -13.56 -4.21 -15.75
CA GLY A 414 -14.10 -5.50 -15.31
C GLY A 414 -13.15 -6.30 -14.42
N LEU A 415 -11.82 -6.14 -14.54
CA LEU A 415 -10.86 -6.79 -13.66
C LEU A 415 -10.91 -6.26 -12.20
N VAL A 416 -11.35 -5.03 -12.04
CA VAL A 416 -11.50 -4.40 -10.72
C VAL A 416 -12.93 -4.58 -10.21
N LEU A 417 -13.93 -4.44 -11.08
CA LEU A 417 -15.35 -4.35 -10.72
C LEU A 417 -16.07 -5.70 -10.64
N LEU A 418 -15.45 -6.79 -11.12
CA LEU A 418 -16.04 -8.13 -11.13
C LEU A 418 -16.45 -8.60 -9.72
N LEU A 419 -15.58 -8.48 -8.73
CA LEU A 419 -15.85 -8.93 -7.36
C LEU A 419 -16.75 -7.95 -6.58
N PRO A 420 -16.64 -6.62 -6.74
CA PRO A 420 -17.57 -5.66 -6.14
C PRO A 420 -19.02 -5.76 -6.67
N GLY A 421 -19.25 -6.44 -7.80
CA GLY A 421 -20.60 -6.69 -8.33
C GLY A 421 -21.20 -5.49 -9.05
N TYR A 422 -20.43 -4.81 -9.89
CA TYR A 422 -20.89 -3.73 -10.80
C TYR A 422 -21.05 -4.23 -12.23
#